data_cfe46266f666f33d657d21d9f0dc76e2
#
_entry.id   cfe46266f666f33d657d21d9f0dc76e2
#
_cell.length_a   1.000
_cell.length_b   1.000
_cell.length_c   1.000
_cell.angle_alpha   90.00
_cell.angle_beta   90.00
_cell.angle_gamma   90.00
#
_symmetry.space_group_name_H-M   'P 1'
#
loop_
_entity.id
_entity.type
_entity.pdbx_description
1 polymer ?
#
loop_
_entity_poly.entity_id
_entity_poly.type
_entity_poly.pdbx_seq_one_letter_code
_entity_poly.pdbx_strand_id
1 'polypeptide(L)'
;MSEASATPAHKVYNIAHWSDGYIGVNDQGQVLIRPDRGQSPARINLPELTRTLTDSGIQLPVLVRFVDILHDRVNKLCNAFNKVAEEHAYQGRYTAVYPIKVNQQRRVVEELLAAEPAASKGQIGLEAGSKPELMAVLAMSQQPGSVIVCNGYKDREYIRLALIGQTLGHRVFIVVEKKSELPLILEEAKSLGVSPLIGVRARLATIGKGNWQNTGGEKSKFGLSASQVLDVVDTLREAGALDTLQLLHFHLGSQIANIRDIQTGLRECARFYSELRQMGAPIGTVDIGGGLGVDYEGTRSRSSCSMNYSVYEYAYNVVHVLQAECDRHGTPHPDLISESGRALTAHHSVLVTNVIDHEAPENRTPQQPGATASAPLHDLWRDLESLQDTNTPRSLAEIYHDVLHAMADVHAQFAHGVLSLQERADAETLYTRCCRLLRDQLDSSNRAHREIIDELNEKLAEKLFVNFSLFQSLPDVWGIDQIFPVMPINGLDRPLNRRAVIQDITCDSDGRIDRYVDGQGTETTLPLPEERSGEPLLMGFFMTGAYQEILGDMHNLFGDTHSVDVRLTPEGGYEISAPITGDTVAKVLRYVNFEPEALMEAY
;
A
#
# COMPACT_ATOMS: atom_id res chain seq x y z
N MET A 1 14.48 22.74 -18.12
CA MET A 1 15.24 22.11 -17.02
C MET A 1 15.77 20.81 -17.57
N SER A 2 17.09 20.65 -17.70
CA SER A 2 17.74 19.48 -18.28
C SER A 2 17.32 18.23 -17.55
N GLU A 3 16.87 17.22 -18.27
CA GLU A 3 16.79 15.85 -17.81
C GLU A 3 18.20 15.46 -17.34
N ALA A 4 18.43 15.57 -16.02
CA ALA A 4 19.58 14.93 -15.41
C ALA A 4 19.45 13.45 -15.75
N SER A 5 20.44 12.91 -16.42
CA SER A 5 20.58 11.52 -16.86
C SER A 5 20.00 10.59 -15.78
N ALA A 6 18.82 10.00 -16.04
CA ALA A 6 18.21 9.06 -15.14
C ALA A 6 19.19 7.88 -14.99
N THR A 7 19.69 7.63 -13.78
CA THR A 7 20.54 6.48 -13.52
C THR A 7 19.80 5.21 -13.96
N PRO A 8 20.48 4.13 -14.36
CA PRO A 8 19.82 2.86 -14.70
C PRO A 8 18.79 2.42 -13.67
N ALA A 9 19.05 2.66 -12.37
CA ALA A 9 18.17 2.37 -11.26
C ALA A 9 16.77 3.02 -11.39
N HIS A 10 16.66 4.25 -11.87
CA HIS A 10 15.37 4.91 -12.08
C HIS A 10 14.44 4.13 -13.01
N LYS A 11 15.00 3.50 -14.04
CA LYS A 11 14.24 2.70 -15.00
C LYS A 11 13.96 1.30 -14.47
N VAL A 12 14.97 0.66 -13.88
CA VAL A 12 14.88 -0.72 -13.38
C VAL A 12 13.83 -0.84 -12.28
N TYR A 13 13.82 0.08 -11.31
CA TYR A 13 12.84 0.07 -10.22
C TYR A 13 11.59 0.93 -10.48
N ASN A 14 11.41 1.43 -11.70
CA ASN A 14 10.24 2.25 -12.09
C ASN A 14 9.95 3.46 -11.18
N ILE A 15 10.99 4.03 -10.56
CA ILE A 15 10.89 5.02 -9.46
C ILE A 15 10.05 6.23 -9.85
N ALA A 16 10.22 6.76 -11.06
CA ALA A 16 9.54 7.97 -11.51
C ALA A 16 8.00 7.85 -11.53
N HIS A 17 7.47 6.64 -11.63
CA HIS A 17 6.04 6.39 -11.80
C HIS A 17 5.33 6.11 -10.48
N TRP A 18 5.85 5.18 -9.64
CA TRP A 18 5.18 4.87 -8.36
C TRP A 18 5.45 5.91 -7.27
N SER A 19 6.59 6.60 -7.34
CA SER A 19 7.00 7.51 -6.25
C SER A 19 6.24 8.84 -6.21
N ASP A 20 5.50 9.17 -7.25
CA ASP A 20 4.82 10.48 -7.42
C ASP A 20 5.76 11.69 -7.21
N GLY A 21 7.08 11.47 -7.43
CA GLY A 21 8.13 12.50 -7.29
C GLY A 21 8.76 12.59 -5.90
N TYR A 22 8.28 11.84 -4.91
CA TYR A 22 8.83 11.86 -3.55
C TYR A 22 10.17 11.15 -3.42
N ILE A 23 10.49 10.22 -4.31
CA ILE A 23 11.72 9.42 -4.25
C ILE A 23 12.59 9.71 -5.47
N GLY A 24 13.90 9.77 -5.26
CA GLY A 24 14.91 9.88 -6.30
C GLY A 24 16.18 9.13 -5.92
N VAL A 25 17.13 9.07 -6.84
CA VAL A 25 18.47 8.51 -6.63
C VAL A 25 19.49 9.55 -7.09
N ASN A 26 20.54 9.79 -6.29
CA ASN A 26 21.63 10.68 -6.64
C ASN A 26 22.70 9.97 -7.50
N ASP A 27 23.69 10.71 -7.97
CA ASP A 27 24.80 10.19 -8.80
C ASP A 27 25.72 9.22 -8.03
N GLN A 28 25.59 9.14 -6.70
CA GLN A 28 26.32 8.20 -5.84
C GLN A 28 25.50 6.93 -5.54
N GLY A 29 24.38 6.73 -6.24
CA GLY A 29 23.52 5.57 -6.07
C GLY A 29 22.78 5.52 -4.74
N GLN A 30 22.55 6.67 -4.11
CA GLN A 30 21.85 6.78 -2.83
C GLN A 30 20.43 7.28 -3.03
N VAL A 31 19.49 6.68 -2.32
CA VAL A 31 18.08 7.09 -2.34
C VAL A 31 17.89 8.42 -1.62
N LEU A 32 17.20 9.32 -2.28
CA LEU A 32 16.82 10.64 -1.77
C LEU A 32 15.30 10.71 -1.57
N ILE A 33 14.87 11.23 -0.44
CA ILE A 33 13.48 11.60 -0.19
C ILE A 33 13.29 13.09 -0.49
N ARG A 34 12.23 13.42 -1.22
CA ARG A 34 11.84 14.77 -1.65
C ARG A 34 10.42 15.05 -1.17
N PRO A 35 10.21 15.48 0.08
CA PRO A 35 8.88 15.56 0.67
C PRO A 35 7.89 16.48 -0.06
N ASP A 36 8.39 17.43 -0.83
CA ASP A 36 7.62 18.38 -1.65
C ASP A 36 7.67 18.04 -3.16
N ARG A 37 8.01 16.80 -3.52
CA ARG A 37 8.17 16.33 -4.90
C ARG A 37 9.26 17.09 -5.69
N GLY A 38 10.26 17.61 -5.00
CA GLY A 38 11.37 18.35 -5.56
C GLY A 38 11.04 19.78 -6.01
N GLN A 39 9.98 20.38 -5.47
CA GLN A 39 9.64 21.78 -5.71
C GLN A 39 10.64 22.73 -5.02
N SER A 40 11.24 22.32 -3.92
CA SER A 40 12.37 22.98 -3.27
C SER A 40 13.66 22.18 -3.43
N PRO A 41 14.84 22.73 -3.07
CA PRO A 41 16.09 22.00 -3.03
C PRO A 41 16.21 21.04 -1.83
N ALA A 42 15.27 21.08 -0.88
CA ALA A 42 15.32 20.26 0.33
C ALA A 42 15.22 18.76 0.01
N ARG A 43 16.15 17.98 0.54
CA ARG A 43 16.27 16.53 0.28
C ARG A 43 16.82 15.84 1.51
N ILE A 44 16.35 14.63 1.76
CA ILE A 44 16.84 13.77 2.82
C ILE A 44 17.54 12.57 2.17
N ASN A 45 18.83 12.41 2.44
CA ASN A 45 19.59 11.25 2.01
C ASN A 45 19.25 10.07 2.92
N LEU A 46 18.57 9.06 2.40
CA LEU A 46 18.04 7.96 3.20
C LEU A 46 19.15 7.08 3.83
N PRO A 47 20.23 6.69 3.13
CA PRO A 47 21.39 6.03 3.74
C PRO A 47 22.05 6.84 4.85
N GLU A 48 22.21 8.17 4.69
CA GLU A 48 22.81 9.03 5.71
C GLU A 48 21.90 9.16 6.93
N LEU A 49 20.60 9.33 6.72
CA LEU A 49 19.60 9.30 7.78
C LEU A 49 19.67 7.96 8.54
N THR A 50 19.71 6.84 7.84
CA THR A 50 19.82 5.50 8.45
C THR A 50 21.07 5.39 9.31
N ARG A 51 22.21 5.88 8.83
CA ARG A 51 23.45 5.92 9.62
C ARG A 51 23.30 6.77 10.87
N THR A 52 22.73 7.96 10.75
CA THR A 52 22.47 8.84 11.90
C THR A 52 21.61 8.16 12.97
N LEU A 53 20.58 7.41 12.55
CA LEU A 53 19.72 6.65 13.45
C LEU A 53 20.50 5.53 14.15
N THR A 54 21.28 4.74 13.40
CA THR A 54 22.06 3.65 13.98
C THR A 54 23.17 4.15 14.91
N ASP A 55 23.83 5.24 14.56
CA ASP A 55 24.84 5.90 15.43
C ASP A 55 24.22 6.46 16.73
N SER A 56 22.94 6.82 16.70
CA SER A 56 22.18 7.22 17.90
C SER A 56 21.65 6.05 18.73
N GLY A 57 21.90 4.80 18.30
CA GLY A 57 21.51 3.58 19.02
C GLY A 57 20.19 2.96 18.58
N ILE A 58 19.55 3.47 17.54
CA ILE A 58 18.34 2.88 16.98
C ILE A 58 18.75 1.74 16.05
N GLN A 59 18.37 0.53 16.39
CA GLN A 59 18.67 -0.65 15.57
C GLN A 59 17.67 -0.78 14.41
N LEU A 60 18.13 -1.43 13.33
CA LEU A 60 17.26 -1.83 12.22
C LEU A 60 16.49 -3.11 12.59
N PRO A 61 15.27 -3.29 12.10
CA PRO A 61 14.53 -2.43 11.15
C PRO A 61 13.97 -1.15 11.81
N VAL A 62 13.80 -0.10 11.02
CA VAL A 62 13.17 1.15 11.45
C VAL A 62 12.14 1.62 10.43
N LEU A 63 10.95 1.94 10.88
CA LEU A 63 9.94 2.61 10.06
C LEU A 63 10.17 4.12 10.13
N VAL A 64 10.45 4.74 9.01
CA VAL A 64 10.67 6.19 8.90
C VAL A 64 9.43 6.84 8.29
N ARG A 65 8.83 7.80 9.00
CA ARG A 65 7.71 8.60 8.51
C ARG A 65 8.18 9.99 8.13
N PHE A 66 7.97 10.39 6.90
CA PHE A 66 8.27 11.72 6.37
C PHE A 66 7.00 12.57 6.44
N VAL A 67 6.82 13.29 7.51
CA VAL A 67 5.55 13.95 7.85
C VAL A 67 5.16 15.06 6.87
N ASP A 68 6.12 15.72 6.24
CA ASP A 68 5.86 16.75 5.22
C ASP A 68 5.16 16.15 3.96
N ILE A 69 5.36 14.85 3.69
CA ILE A 69 4.64 14.17 2.61
C ILE A 69 3.14 14.11 2.92
N LEU A 70 2.73 13.94 4.18
CA LEU A 70 1.31 13.99 4.56
C LEU A 70 0.70 15.35 4.21
N HIS A 71 1.40 16.44 4.51
CA HIS A 71 0.96 17.80 4.17
C HIS A 71 0.83 17.99 2.66
N ASP A 72 1.83 17.56 1.88
CA ASP A 72 1.78 17.68 0.42
C ASP A 72 0.66 16.84 -0.19
N ARG A 73 0.38 15.63 0.35
CA ARG A 73 -0.72 14.77 -0.11
C ARG A 73 -2.10 15.41 0.13
N VAL A 74 -2.30 15.99 1.31
CA VAL A 74 -3.53 16.76 1.61
C VAL A 74 -3.67 17.93 0.64
N ASN A 75 -2.61 18.72 0.47
CA ASN A 75 -2.60 19.86 -0.45
C ASN A 75 -2.91 19.45 -1.88
N LYS A 76 -2.29 18.37 -2.36
CA LYS A 76 -2.52 17.84 -3.71
C LYS A 76 -3.97 17.47 -3.95
N LEU A 77 -4.60 16.78 -2.98
CA LEU A 77 -5.99 16.34 -3.08
C LEU A 77 -6.95 17.54 -3.05
N CYS A 78 -6.82 18.43 -2.06
CA CYS A 78 -7.68 19.61 -1.93
C CYS A 78 -7.53 20.55 -3.11
N ASN A 79 -6.31 20.81 -3.57
CA ASN A 79 -6.06 21.68 -4.72
C ASN A 79 -6.66 21.11 -6.03
N ALA A 80 -6.67 19.79 -6.21
CA ALA A 80 -7.30 19.17 -7.37
C ALA A 80 -8.81 19.47 -7.41
N PHE A 81 -9.52 19.27 -6.29
CA PHE A 81 -10.96 19.57 -6.19
C PHE A 81 -11.25 21.07 -6.33
N ASN A 82 -10.48 21.92 -5.65
CA ASN A 82 -10.67 23.37 -5.71
C ASN A 82 -10.47 23.91 -7.13
N LYS A 83 -9.43 23.45 -7.81
CA LYS A 83 -9.15 23.83 -9.20
C LYS A 83 -10.29 23.42 -10.13
N VAL A 84 -10.77 22.19 -10.02
CA VAL A 84 -11.88 21.70 -10.84
C VAL A 84 -13.19 22.46 -10.51
N ALA A 85 -13.47 22.72 -9.22
CA ALA A 85 -14.64 23.48 -8.82
C ALA A 85 -14.61 24.91 -9.39
N GLU A 86 -13.47 25.57 -9.40
CA GLU A 86 -13.29 26.89 -10.00
C GLU A 86 -13.49 26.85 -11.52
N GLU A 87 -12.82 25.91 -12.22
CA GLU A 87 -12.90 25.76 -13.69
C GLU A 87 -14.34 25.48 -14.17
N HIS A 88 -15.17 24.82 -13.35
CA HIS A 88 -16.55 24.45 -13.69
C HIS A 88 -17.62 25.29 -12.99
N ALA A 89 -17.23 26.33 -12.25
CA ALA A 89 -18.13 27.15 -11.45
C ALA A 89 -19.05 26.33 -10.50
N TYR A 90 -18.49 25.23 -9.95
CA TYR A 90 -19.21 24.40 -8.98
C TYR A 90 -19.43 25.15 -7.67
N GLN A 91 -20.63 25.09 -7.12
CA GLN A 91 -21.03 25.93 -5.97
C GLN A 91 -20.75 25.26 -4.61
N GLY A 92 -20.62 23.96 -4.56
CA GLY A 92 -20.33 23.22 -3.34
C GLY A 92 -18.84 23.30 -2.94
N ARG A 93 -18.56 23.07 -1.66
CA ARG A 93 -17.20 23.04 -1.10
C ARG A 93 -16.69 21.59 -1.02
N TYR A 94 -15.40 21.43 -1.01
CA TYR A 94 -14.76 20.12 -0.81
C TYR A 94 -14.12 20.03 0.58
N THR A 95 -14.32 18.91 1.26
CA THR A 95 -13.65 18.54 2.52
C THR A 95 -12.99 17.17 2.35
N ALA A 96 -11.68 17.11 2.58
CA ALA A 96 -10.99 15.84 2.66
C ALA A 96 -11.21 15.25 4.06
N VAL A 97 -11.88 14.10 4.17
CA VAL A 97 -12.06 13.40 5.43
C VAL A 97 -11.07 12.24 5.49
N TYR A 98 -10.29 12.18 6.56
CA TYR A 98 -9.34 11.11 6.79
C TYR A 98 -9.95 10.02 7.67
N PRO A 99 -10.17 8.79 7.13
CA PRO A 99 -10.57 7.65 7.95
C PRO A 99 -9.38 7.15 8.75
N ILE A 100 -9.42 7.33 10.08
CA ILE A 100 -8.25 7.05 10.92
C ILE A 100 -7.84 5.58 10.92
N LYS A 101 -8.75 4.66 10.59
CA LYS A 101 -8.47 3.22 10.46
C LYS A 101 -7.33 2.90 9.49
N VAL A 102 -7.02 3.79 8.57
CA VAL A 102 -5.96 3.59 7.57
C VAL A 102 -4.57 3.66 8.20
N ASN A 103 -4.37 4.58 9.15
CA ASN A 103 -3.22 4.63 10.04
C ASN A 103 -3.61 5.45 11.28
N GLN A 104 -3.82 4.76 12.41
CA GLN A 104 -4.31 5.34 13.66
C GLN A 104 -3.19 5.91 14.55
N GLN A 105 -1.96 5.89 14.07
CA GLN A 105 -0.85 6.50 14.81
C GLN A 105 -1.16 7.97 15.06
N ARG A 106 -1.11 8.36 16.34
CA ARG A 106 -1.48 9.71 16.78
C ARG A 106 -0.77 10.78 15.97
N ARG A 107 0.54 10.62 15.73
CA ARG A 107 1.34 11.58 14.97
C ARG A 107 0.86 11.76 13.53
N VAL A 108 0.47 10.67 12.88
CA VAL A 108 -0.09 10.74 11.50
C VAL A 108 -1.38 11.56 11.47
N VAL A 109 -2.27 11.34 12.44
CA VAL A 109 -3.53 12.09 12.53
C VAL A 109 -3.27 13.57 12.83
N GLU A 110 -2.35 13.87 13.77
CA GLU A 110 -1.94 15.24 14.11
C GLU A 110 -1.39 15.99 12.89
N GLU A 111 -0.51 15.36 12.12
CA GLU A 111 0.11 15.99 10.95
C GLU A 111 -0.90 16.21 9.81
N LEU A 112 -1.82 15.27 9.59
CA LEU A 112 -2.88 15.47 8.60
C LEU A 112 -3.79 16.65 8.97
N LEU A 113 -4.15 16.79 10.25
CA LEU A 113 -4.95 17.93 10.73
C LEU A 113 -4.18 19.25 10.70
N ALA A 114 -2.85 19.21 10.88
CA ALA A 114 -1.99 20.39 10.83
C ALA A 114 -1.69 20.85 9.39
N ALA A 115 -2.02 20.04 8.38
CA ALA A 115 -1.84 20.43 6.99
C ALA A 115 -2.74 21.63 6.66
N GLU A 116 -2.13 22.74 6.25
CA GLU A 116 -2.85 23.94 5.79
C GLU A 116 -2.81 23.99 4.28
N PRO A 117 -3.90 23.64 3.59
CA PRO A 117 -4.00 23.80 2.14
C PRO A 117 -3.87 25.26 1.75
N ALA A 118 -2.79 25.61 1.05
CA ALA A 118 -2.41 26.99 0.73
C ALA A 118 -3.46 27.78 -0.07
N ALA A 119 -4.42 27.12 -0.71
CA ALA A 119 -5.43 27.74 -1.58
C ALA A 119 -6.86 27.53 -1.11
N SER A 120 -7.09 26.83 -0.01
CA SER A 120 -8.45 26.52 0.41
C SER A 120 -8.66 26.86 1.88
N LYS A 121 -9.77 27.51 2.12
CA LYS A 121 -10.48 27.39 3.40
C LYS A 121 -11.07 25.96 3.53
N GLY A 122 -10.42 24.95 2.87
CA GLY A 122 -10.79 23.56 2.87
C GLY A 122 -10.46 22.97 4.22
N GLN A 123 -11.44 22.43 4.88
CA GLN A 123 -11.30 21.77 6.16
C GLN A 123 -10.87 20.33 5.93
N ILE A 124 -9.96 19.86 6.75
CA ILE A 124 -9.72 18.43 6.89
C ILE A 124 -10.65 17.93 7.98
N GLY A 125 -11.44 16.89 7.67
CA GLY A 125 -12.25 16.18 8.64
C GLY A 125 -11.65 14.82 8.96
N LEU A 126 -12.23 14.16 9.96
CA LEU A 126 -11.87 12.80 10.37
C LEU A 126 -13.08 11.87 10.27
N GLU A 127 -12.81 10.58 9.99
CA GLU A 127 -13.83 9.52 10.04
C GLU A 127 -13.46 8.51 11.11
N ALA A 128 -14.46 8.03 11.85
CA ALA A 128 -14.33 6.99 12.84
C ALA A 128 -15.33 5.85 12.56
N GLY A 129 -14.84 4.60 12.66
CA GLY A 129 -15.64 3.37 12.48
C GLY A 129 -15.88 2.59 13.78
N SER A 130 -15.37 3.06 14.92
CA SER A 130 -15.51 2.41 16.23
C SER A 130 -15.52 3.41 17.38
N LYS A 131 -15.96 2.97 18.58
CA LYS A 131 -15.96 3.84 19.78
C LYS A 131 -14.57 4.36 20.16
N PRO A 132 -13.52 3.52 20.23
CA PRO A 132 -12.17 4.02 20.52
C PRO A 132 -11.66 5.03 19.47
N GLU A 133 -11.94 4.78 18.19
CA GLU A 133 -11.60 5.73 17.13
C GLU A 133 -12.35 7.05 17.29
N LEU A 134 -13.65 7.01 17.60
CA LEU A 134 -14.42 8.23 17.81
C LEU A 134 -13.93 9.03 19.02
N MET A 135 -13.52 8.37 20.10
CA MET A 135 -12.90 9.05 21.24
C MET A 135 -11.59 9.74 20.85
N ALA A 136 -10.75 9.08 20.07
CA ALA A 136 -9.52 9.66 19.56
C ALA A 136 -9.81 10.85 18.64
N VAL A 137 -10.76 10.69 17.71
CA VAL A 137 -11.17 11.75 16.76
C VAL A 137 -11.69 12.98 17.48
N LEU A 138 -12.54 12.81 18.49
CA LEU A 138 -13.06 13.94 19.29
C LEU A 138 -11.94 14.65 20.06
N ALA A 139 -10.97 13.92 20.60
CA ALA A 139 -9.84 14.49 21.29
C ALA A 139 -8.88 15.26 20.36
N MET A 140 -8.76 14.81 19.12
CA MET A 140 -7.89 15.42 18.10
C MET A 140 -8.54 16.61 17.40
N SER A 141 -9.87 16.64 17.30
CA SER A 141 -10.63 17.70 16.64
C SER A 141 -10.77 18.93 17.54
N GLN A 142 -9.71 19.75 17.62
CA GLN A 142 -9.68 20.91 18.54
C GLN A 142 -10.40 22.16 17.99
N GLN A 143 -10.64 22.23 16.70
CA GLN A 143 -11.26 23.39 16.06
C GLN A 143 -12.80 23.26 16.09
N PRO A 144 -13.54 24.29 16.58
CA PRO A 144 -14.99 24.32 16.43
C PRO A 144 -15.41 24.20 14.97
N GLY A 145 -16.46 23.42 14.70
CA GLY A 145 -16.94 23.18 13.34
C GLY A 145 -16.19 22.11 12.55
N SER A 146 -15.22 21.41 13.17
CA SER A 146 -14.54 20.27 12.54
C SER A 146 -15.55 19.24 12.05
N VAL A 147 -15.33 18.72 10.84
CA VAL A 147 -16.17 17.69 10.24
C VAL A 147 -15.75 16.33 10.74
N ILE A 148 -16.69 15.58 11.30
CA ILE A 148 -16.50 14.21 11.76
C ILE A 148 -17.56 13.32 11.10
N VAL A 149 -17.14 12.24 10.45
CA VAL A 149 -18.03 11.25 9.85
C VAL A 149 -18.00 9.98 10.69
N CYS A 150 -19.17 9.52 11.13
CA CYS A 150 -19.36 8.34 11.95
C CYS A 150 -19.93 7.20 11.10
N ASN A 151 -19.05 6.30 10.65
CA ASN A 151 -19.37 5.10 9.90
C ASN A 151 -19.30 3.82 10.77
N GLY A 152 -19.50 2.67 10.15
CA GLY A 152 -19.36 1.36 10.79
C GLY A 152 -20.53 0.97 11.65
N TYR A 153 -20.33 -0.08 12.47
CA TYR A 153 -21.34 -0.56 13.38
C TYR A 153 -21.52 0.42 14.55
N LYS A 154 -22.79 0.87 14.78
CA LYS A 154 -23.10 1.84 15.81
C LYS A 154 -24.09 1.25 16.80
N ASP A 155 -23.67 1.14 18.06
CA ASP A 155 -24.52 0.88 19.18
C ASP A 155 -24.97 2.20 19.86
N ARG A 156 -25.78 2.09 20.90
CA ARG A 156 -26.33 3.25 21.63
C ARG A 156 -25.22 4.17 22.17
N GLU A 157 -24.16 3.61 22.72
CA GLU A 157 -23.06 4.39 23.32
C GLU A 157 -22.24 5.11 22.27
N TYR A 158 -21.99 4.48 21.13
CA TYR A 158 -21.34 5.12 19.98
C TYR A 158 -22.15 6.33 19.50
N ILE A 159 -23.47 6.13 19.30
CA ILE A 159 -24.38 7.19 18.86
C ILE A 159 -24.42 8.33 19.87
N ARG A 160 -24.52 8.01 21.16
CA ARG A 160 -24.50 8.99 22.24
C ARG A 160 -23.20 9.80 22.24
N LEU A 161 -22.04 9.15 22.06
CA LEU A 161 -20.73 9.82 21.97
C LEU A 161 -20.66 10.75 20.75
N ALA A 162 -21.18 10.33 19.60
CA ALA A 162 -21.25 11.15 18.39
C ALA A 162 -22.11 12.42 18.60
N LEU A 163 -23.26 12.29 19.26
CA LEU A 163 -24.13 13.43 19.60
C LEU A 163 -23.47 14.37 20.64
N ILE A 164 -22.71 13.84 21.58
CA ILE A 164 -21.90 14.65 22.50
C ILE A 164 -20.88 15.48 21.69
N GLY A 165 -20.25 14.90 20.66
CA GLY A 165 -19.37 15.64 19.75
C GLY A 165 -20.04 16.87 19.13
N GLN A 166 -21.34 16.79 18.80
CA GLN A 166 -22.09 17.95 18.33
C GLN A 166 -22.26 19.02 19.43
N THR A 167 -22.50 18.61 20.68
CA THR A 167 -22.57 19.58 21.80
C THR A 167 -21.25 20.28 22.05
N LEU A 168 -20.14 19.67 21.67
CA LEU A 168 -18.80 20.28 21.70
C LEU A 168 -18.54 21.26 20.55
N GLY A 169 -19.50 21.42 19.64
CA GLY A 169 -19.45 22.36 18.53
C GLY A 169 -18.90 21.80 17.22
N HIS A 170 -18.74 20.47 17.10
CA HIS A 170 -18.31 19.82 15.86
C HIS A 170 -19.49 19.51 14.93
N ARG A 171 -19.23 19.39 13.63
CA ARG A 171 -20.19 18.91 12.62
C ARG A 171 -20.05 17.39 12.53
N VAL A 172 -20.80 16.66 13.36
CA VAL A 172 -20.73 15.19 13.42
C VAL A 172 -21.87 14.59 12.60
N PHE A 173 -21.54 13.97 11.48
CA PHE A 173 -22.49 13.22 10.66
C PHE A 173 -22.57 11.78 11.12
N ILE A 174 -23.74 11.33 11.55
CA ILE A 174 -24.00 9.93 11.92
C ILE A 174 -24.61 9.23 10.71
N VAL A 175 -23.82 8.41 10.04
CA VAL A 175 -24.23 7.75 8.78
C VAL A 175 -24.98 6.47 9.10
N VAL A 176 -26.26 6.44 8.78
CA VAL A 176 -27.13 5.26 8.93
C VAL A 176 -26.75 4.22 7.88
N GLU A 177 -26.21 3.11 8.32
CA GLU A 177 -25.81 1.97 7.50
C GLU A 177 -26.72 0.74 7.69
N LYS A 178 -27.56 0.76 8.76
CA LYS A 178 -28.60 -0.24 9.08
C LYS A 178 -29.84 0.47 9.63
N LYS A 179 -31.02 0.01 9.25
CA LYS A 179 -32.30 0.60 9.72
C LYS A 179 -32.42 0.64 11.24
N SER A 180 -31.86 -0.33 11.95
CA SER A 180 -31.90 -0.42 13.42
C SER A 180 -31.15 0.71 14.13
N GLU A 181 -30.29 1.47 13.43
CA GLU A 181 -29.57 2.60 14.01
C GLU A 181 -30.45 3.85 14.15
N LEU A 182 -31.41 4.05 13.24
CA LEU A 182 -32.22 5.27 13.20
C LEU A 182 -33.06 5.51 14.48
N PRO A 183 -33.80 4.52 15.02
CA PRO A 183 -34.53 4.71 16.28
C PRO A 183 -33.60 5.10 17.44
N LEU A 184 -32.41 4.49 17.54
CA LEU A 184 -31.43 4.81 18.57
C LEU A 184 -30.91 6.24 18.45
N ILE A 185 -30.66 6.72 17.21
CA ILE A 185 -30.25 8.11 16.97
C ILE A 185 -31.31 9.08 17.44
N LEU A 186 -32.58 8.83 17.09
CA LEU A 186 -33.69 9.72 17.48
C LEU A 186 -33.95 9.72 19.00
N GLU A 187 -33.87 8.56 19.65
CA GLU A 187 -34.01 8.44 21.11
C GLU A 187 -32.90 9.19 21.85
N GLU A 188 -31.63 8.96 21.48
CA GLU A 188 -30.49 9.59 22.12
C GLU A 188 -30.44 11.10 21.84
N ALA A 189 -30.74 11.53 20.61
CA ALA A 189 -30.85 12.94 20.25
C ALA A 189 -31.89 13.65 21.10
N LYS A 190 -33.06 13.05 21.28
CA LYS A 190 -34.12 13.56 22.16
C LYS A 190 -33.67 13.63 23.63
N SER A 191 -32.99 12.58 24.10
CA SER A 191 -32.48 12.52 25.48
C SER A 191 -31.45 13.61 25.78
N LEU A 192 -30.61 13.95 24.80
CA LEU A 192 -29.57 14.98 24.92
C LEU A 192 -30.05 16.38 24.53
N GLY A 193 -31.25 16.51 23.94
CA GLY A 193 -31.75 17.79 23.43
C GLY A 193 -30.96 18.34 22.24
N VAL A 194 -30.40 17.46 21.40
CA VAL A 194 -29.55 17.78 20.26
C VAL A 194 -30.27 17.43 18.95
N SER A 195 -30.18 18.29 17.94
CA SER A 195 -30.63 17.96 16.58
C SER A 195 -29.50 17.22 15.85
N PRO A 196 -29.66 15.92 15.50
CA PRO A 196 -28.57 15.15 14.88
C PRO A 196 -28.33 15.60 13.44
N LEU A 197 -27.10 15.49 12.96
CA LEU A 197 -26.78 15.51 11.53
C LEU A 197 -26.75 14.07 11.03
N ILE A 198 -27.81 13.65 10.35
CA ILE A 198 -27.98 12.28 9.88
C ILE A 198 -27.47 12.17 8.45
N GLY A 199 -26.65 11.16 8.20
CA GLY A 199 -26.34 10.69 6.86
C GLY A 199 -27.04 9.37 6.57
N VAL A 200 -27.22 9.05 5.30
CA VAL A 200 -27.71 7.76 4.84
C VAL A 200 -26.72 7.15 3.85
N ARG A 201 -26.29 5.91 4.08
CA ARG A 201 -25.44 5.17 3.15
C ARG A 201 -26.28 4.39 2.16
N ALA A 202 -26.31 4.84 0.91
CA ALA A 202 -26.93 4.12 -0.18
C ALA A 202 -26.05 2.95 -0.63
N ARG A 203 -26.64 1.76 -0.74
CA ARG A 203 -26.03 0.61 -1.36
C ARG A 203 -26.23 0.70 -2.86
N LEU A 204 -25.16 0.96 -3.59
CA LEU A 204 -25.21 1.05 -5.05
C LEU A 204 -25.23 -0.34 -5.68
N ALA A 205 -25.90 -0.48 -6.82
CA ALA A 205 -25.86 -1.69 -7.64
C ALA A 205 -24.50 -1.88 -8.32
N THR A 206 -23.79 -0.79 -8.53
CA THR A 206 -22.44 -0.77 -9.09
C THR A 206 -21.46 -1.47 -8.15
N ILE A 207 -20.73 -2.47 -8.67
CA ILE A 207 -19.70 -3.19 -7.95
C ILE A 207 -18.34 -2.79 -8.53
N GLY A 208 -17.41 -2.32 -7.68
CA GLY A 208 -16.02 -2.15 -8.07
C GLY A 208 -15.38 -3.50 -8.42
N LYS A 209 -14.46 -3.51 -9.37
CA LYS A 209 -13.66 -4.71 -9.71
C LYS A 209 -12.34 -4.67 -8.95
N GLY A 210 -11.92 -5.76 -8.30
CA GLY A 210 -10.66 -5.86 -7.56
C GLY A 210 -10.81 -6.73 -6.31
N ASN A 211 -9.75 -6.80 -5.49
CA ASN A 211 -9.73 -7.61 -4.25
C ASN A 211 -10.82 -7.20 -3.24
N TRP A 212 -11.41 -6.03 -3.38
CA TRP A 212 -12.43 -5.43 -2.51
C TRP A 212 -13.85 -5.44 -3.10
N GLN A 213 -14.16 -6.36 -4.03
CA GLN A 213 -15.44 -6.44 -4.74
C GLN A 213 -16.68 -6.57 -3.81
N ASN A 214 -16.51 -7.10 -2.62
CA ASN A 214 -17.60 -7.35 -1.67
C ASN A 214 -18.03 -6.12 -0.84
N THR A 215 -17.48 -4.95 -1.10
CA THR A 215 -17.84 -3.71 -0.38
C THR A 215 -19.03 -2.98 -1.01
N GLY A 216 -19.41 -3.32 -2.24
CA GLY A 216 -20.59 -2.83 -2.97
C GLY A 216 -21.56 -3.95 -3.36
N GLY A 217 -22.72 -3.59 -3.93
CA GLY A 217 -23.74 -4.53 -4.39
C GLY A 217 -24.52 -5.21 -3.26
N GLU A 218 -25.33 -6.21 -3.62
CA GLU A 218 -26.26 -6.89 -2.69
C GLU A 218 -25.56 -7.60 -1.52
N LYS A 219 -24.32 -8.03 -1.69
CA LYS A 219 -23.52 -8.72 -0.66
C LYS A 219 -22.77 -7.79 0.28
N SER A 220 -22.91 -6.47 0.11
CA SER A 220 -22.25 -5.51 1.00
C SER A 220 -22.70 -5.69 2.45
N LYS A 221 -21.73 -5.68 3.37
CA LYS A 221 -21.98 -5.76 4.81
C LYS A 221 -22.81 -4.58 5.31
N PHE A 222 -22.64 -3.40 4.70
CA PHE A 222 -23.27 -2.14 5.12
C PHE A 222 -23.96 -1.44 3.96
N GLY A 223 -24.82 -0.50 4.31
CA GLY A 223 -25.58 0.33 3.39
C GLY A 223 -27.00 -0.17 3.17
N LEU A 224 -27.85 0.74 2.82
CA LEU A 224 -29.30 0.55 2.66
C LEU A 224 -29.68 0.34 1.21
N SER A 225 -30.62 -0.57 0.95
CA SER A 225 -31.28 -0.68 -0.36
C SER A 225 -32.14 0.56 -0.62
N ALA A 226 -32.56 0.77 -1.86
CA ALA A 226 -33.44 1.89 -2.21
C ALA A 226 -34.73 1.91 -1.36
N SER A 227 -35.37 0.75 -1.12
CA SER A 227 -36.54 0.66 -0.26
C SER A 227 -36.24 1.05 1.19
N GLN A 228 -35.07 0.62 1.71
CA GLN A 228 -34.67 0.98 3.07
C GLN A 228 -34.30 2.46 3.21
N VAL A 229 -33.77 3.10 2.15
CA VAL A 229 -33.54 4.55 2.12
C VAL A 229 -34.87 5.29 2.18
N LEU A 230 -35.88 4.83 1.43
CA LEU A 230 -37.24 5.39 1.50
C LEU A 230 -37.86 5.24 2.89
N ASP A 231 -37.70 4.05 3.53
CA ASP A 231 -38.15 3.83 4.90
C ASP A 231 -37.52 4.83 5.90
N VAL A 232 -36.22 5.16 5.72
CA VAL A 232 -35.55 6.18 6.55
C VAL A 232 -36.18 7.55 6.34
N VAL A 233 -36.42 7.96 5.08
CA VAL A 233 -37.08 9.25 4.76
C VAL A 233 -38.45 9.31 5.38
N ASP A 234 -39.26 8.27 5.26
CA ASP A 234 -40.63 8.23 5.81
C ASP A 234 -40.61 8.24 7.35
N THR A 235 -39.73 7.46 7.98
CA THR A 235 -39.57 7.48 9.44
C THR A 235 -39.19 8.87 9.95
N LEU A 236 -38.25 9.55 9.28
CA LEU A 236 -37.85 10.92 9.65
C LEU A 236 -38.97 11.94 9.42
N ARG A 237 -39.75 11.77 8.35
CA ARG A 237 -40.92 12.63 8.06
C ARG A 237 -42.01 12.47 9.11
N GLU A 238 -42.33 11.23 9.49
CA GLU A 238 -43.30 10.92 10.55
C GLU A 238 -42.88 11.46 11.92
N ALA A 239 -41.57 11.40 12.19
CA ALA A 239 -40.99 11.98 13.41
C ALA A 239 -40.86 13.50 13.40
N GLY A 240 -41.19 14.18 12.28
CA GLY A 240 -40.97 15.61 12.12
C GLY A 240 -39.51 16.05 12.13
N ALA A 241 -38.62 15.15 11.74
CA ALA A 241 -37.17 15.30 11.80
C ALA A 241 -36.46 15.14 10.42
N LEU A 242 -37.21 15.30 9.32
CA LEU A 242 -36.65 15.17 7.96
C LEU A 242 -35.54 16.17 7.67
N ASP A 243 -35.59 17.32 8.33
CA ASP A 243 -34.55 18.37 8.28
C ASP A 243 -33.18 17.93 8.79
N THR A 244 -33.12 16.86 9.58
CA THR A 244 -31.87 16.29 10.10
C THR A 244 -31.12 15.45 9.06
N LEU A 245 -31.75 15.02 7.96
CA LEU A 245 -31.12 14.23 6.90
C LEU A 245 -30.29 15.16 5.98
N GLN A 246 -29.00 15.26 6.29
CA GLN A 246 -28.09 16.25 5.72
C GLN A 246 -27.01 15.68 4.81
N LEU A 247 -26.77 14.36 4.83
CA LEU A 247 -25.69 13.73 4.09
C LEU A 247 -26.14 12.46 3.37
N LEU A 248 -25.72 12.33 2.11
CA LEU A 248 -25.77 11.07 1.36
C LEU A 248 -24.37 10.50 1.26
N HIS A 249 -24.19 9.26 1.68
CA HIS A 249 -22.91 8.54 1.61
C HIS A 249 -23.03 7.31 0.72
N PHE A 250 -21.95 7.00 0.02
CA PHE A 250 -21.75 5.71 -0.62
C PHE A 250 -20.27 5.28 -0.58
N HIS A 251 -20.01 4.00 -0.77
CA HIS A 251 -18.66 3.49 -0.81
C HIS A 251 -18.56 2.38 -1.86
N LEU A 252 -17.68 2.56 -2.85
CA LEU A 252 -17.48 1.62 -3.96
C LEU A 252 -16.45 0.53 -3.67
N GLY A 253 -15.60 0.75 -2.69
CA GLY A 253 -14.50 -0.15 -2.33
C GLY A 253 -13.21 0.60 -2.03
N SER A 254 -12.14 -0.15 -1.76
CA SER A 254 -10.78 0.38 -1.59
C SER A 254 -9.98 0.17 -2.88
N GLN A 255 -9.00 1.02 -3.16
CA GLN A 255 -8.03 0.85 -4.25
C GLN A 255 -8.72 0.61 -5.61
N ILE A 256 -9.57 1.55 -6.05
CA ILE A 256 -10.29 1.41 -7.33
C ILE A 256 -9.34 1.76 -8.47
N ALA A 257 -8.94 0.75 -9.24
CA ALA A 257 -7.93 0.91 -10.30
C ALA A 257 -8.46 1.64 -11.56
N ASN A 258 -9.76 1.61 -11.80
CA ASN A 258 -10.35 2.08 -13.05
C ASN A 258 -11.32 3.24 -12.85
N ILE A 259 -11.04 4.38 -13.45
CA ILE A 259 -11.88 5.59 -13.38
C ILE A 259 -13.34 5.34 -13.84
N ARG A 260 -13.56 4.41 -14.77
CA ARG A 260 -14.92 4.10 -15.25
C ARG A 260 -15.81 3.50 -14.17
N ASP A 261 -15.24 2.74 -13.24
CA ASP A 261 -16.01 2.15 -12.13
C ASP A 261 -16.47 3.27 -11.18
N ILE A 262 -15.59 4.25 -10.93
CA ILE A 262 -15.90 5.45 -10.16
C ILE A 262 -17.02 6.26 -10.85
N GLN A 263 -16.90 6.52 -12.16
CA GLN A 263 -17.93 7.24 -12.93
C GLN A 263 -19.29 6.57 -12.85
N THR A 264 -19.34 5.24 -12.93
CA THR A 264 -20.60 4.49 -12.88
C THR A 264 -21.27 4.62 -11.51
N GLY A 265 -20.51 4.45 -10.43
CA GLY A 265 -21.03 4.63 -9.07
C GLY A 265 -21.45 6.07 -8.78
N LEU A 266 -20.70 7.06 -9.27
CA LEU A 266 -21.07 8.48 -9.13
C LEU A 266 -22.39 8.82 -9.82
N ARG A 267 -22.65 8.28 -11.00
CA ARG A 267 -23.95 8.51 -11.71
C ARG A 267 -25.12 7.96 -10.90
N GLU A 268 -24.97 6.77 -10.34
CA GLU A 268 -26.01 6.17 -9.49
C GLU A 268 -26.21 7.00 -8.21
N CYS A 269 -25.13 7.42 -7.55
CA CYS A 269 -25.21 8.28 -6.38
C CYS A 269 -25.87 9.64 -6.69
N ALA A 270 -25.51 10.28 -7.80
CA ALA A 270 -26.09 11.55 -8.22
C ALA A 270 -27.61 11.44 -8.42
N ARG A 271 -28.09 10.29 -8.92
CA ARG A 271 -29.54 10.02 -9.00
C ARG A 271 -30.17 9.92 -7.61
N PHE A 272 -29.57 9.16 -6.67
CA PHE A 272 -30.06 9.13 -5.30
C PHE A 272 -30.14 10.54 -4.70
N TYR A 273 -29.12 11.37 -4.90
CA TYR A 273 -29.10 12.73 -4.41
C TYR A 273 -30.30 13.55 -4.96
N SER A 274 -30.47 13.58 -6.28
CA SER A 274 -31.57 14.35 -6.93
C SER A 274 -32.93 13.87 -6.48
N GLU A 275 -33.18 12.56 -6.42
CA GLU A 275 -34.46 11.99 -5.99
C GLU A 275 -34.78 12.34 -4.51
N LEU A 276 -33.81 12.18 -3.62
CA LEU A 276 -33.98 12.52 -2.21
C LEU A 276 -34.24 14.01 -1.99
N ARG A 277 -33.58 14.89 -2.75
CA ARG A 277 -33.85 16.34 -2.75
C ARG A 277 -35.26 16.65 -3.21
N GLN A 278 -35.76 16.02 -4.28
CA GLN A 278 -37.11 16.20 -4.80
C GLN A 278 -38.18 15.70 -3.81
N MET A 279 -37.85 14.68 -3.00
CA MET A 279 -38.71 14.20 -1.92
C MET A 279 -38.74 15.11 -0.69
N GLY A 280 -37.99 16.21 -0.70
CA GLY A 280 -37.95 17.23 0.35
C GLY A 280 -36.88 17.00 1.42
N ALA A 281 -35.99 15.99 1.27
CA ALA A 281 -34.86 15.83 2.17
C ALA A 281 -33.81 16.92 1.90
N PRO A 282 -33.42 17.74 2.88
CA PRO A 282 -32.53 18.89 2.66
C PRO A 282 -31.06 18.51 2.66
N ILE A 283 -30.71 17.39 2.00
CA ILE A 283 -29.33 16.90 1.90
C ILE A 283 -28.47 18.00 1.26
N GLY A 284 -27.45 18.44 2.00
CA GLY A 284 -26.51 19.46 1.56
C GLY A 284 -25.11 18.93 1.28
N THR A 285 -24.83 17.66 1.63
CA THR A 285 -23.50 17.07 1.51
C THR A 285 -23.57 15.70 0.85
N VAL A 286 -22.67 15.42 -0.08
CA VAL A 286 -22.45 14.10 -0.66
C VAL A 286 -21.06 13.62 -0.26
N ASP A 287 -21.02 12.53 0.48
CA ASP A 287 -19.80 11.82 0.82
C ASP A 287 -19.61 10.66 -0.15
N ILE A 288 -18.58 10.79 -0.99
CA ILE A 288 -18.27 9.81 -2.03
C ILE A 288 -17.46 8.63 -1.51
N GLY A 289 -17.25 8.58 -0.19
CA GLY A 289 -16.49 7.51 0.47
C GLY A 289 -15.02 7.46 0.08
N GLY A 290 -14.42 6.32 0.28
CA GLY A 290 -13.05 6.04 -0.14
C GLY A 290 -12.97 5.47 -1.56
N GLY A 291 -11.79 4.92 -1.88
CA GLY A 291 -11.56 4.21 -3.14
C GLY A 291 -10.60 4.91 -4.10
N LEU A 292 -10.21 6.16 -3.86
CA LEU A 292 -9.13 6.79 -4.60
C LEU A 292 -7.88 5.91 -4.54
N GLY A 293 -7.45 5.40 -5.72
CA GLY A 293 -6.36 4.46 -5.84
C GLY A 293 -5.00 5.10 -5.60
N VAL A 294 -4.01 4.22 -5.41
CA VAL A 294 -2.59 4.54 -5.37
C VAL A 294 -1.89 3.60 -6.35
N ASP A 295 -0.98 4.14 -7.15
CA ASP A 295 -0.25 3.36 -8.15
C ASP A 295 1.06 2.81 -7.55
N TYR A 296 0.98 1.69 -6.86
CA TYR A 296 2.14 1.04 -6.26
C TYR A 296 3.08 0.43 -7.30
N GLU A 297 2.55 0.02 -8.45
CA GLU A 297 3.34 -0.56 -9.54
C GLU A 297 3.96 0.50 -10.46
N GLY A 298 3.39 1.70 -10.49
CA GLY A 298 3.78 2.73 -11.44
C GLY A 298 3.40 2.39 -12.89
N THR A 299 2.46 1.47 -13.10
CA THR A 299 2.08 0.98 -14.44
C THR A 299 0.93 1.76 -15.06
N ARG A 300 0.22 2.56 -14.28
CA ARG A 300 -1.03 3.25 -14.70
C ARG A 300 -2.02 2.32 -15.38
N SER A 301 -2.16 1.13 -14.83
CA SER A 301 -2.96 0.04 -15.36
C SER A 301 -4.25 -0.19 -14.57
N ARG A 302 -4.96 -1.27 -14.91
CA ARG A 302 -6.13 -1.74 -14.16
C ARG A 302 -5.78 -2.86 -13.18
N SER A 303 -4.50 -3.05 -12.90
CA SER A 303 -4.05 -3.96 -11.85
C SER A 303 -4.60 -3.53 -10.49
N SER A 304 -4.83 -4.48 -9.59
CA SER A 304 -5.30 -4.23 -8.22
C SER A 304 -4.35 -3.33 -7.41
N CYS A 305 -3.05 -3.32 -7.75
CA CYS A 305 -2.03 -2.49 -7.13
C CYS A 305 -1.66 -1.24 -7.95
N SER A 306 -2.51 -0.84 -8.92
CA SER A 306 -2.31 0.32 -9.76
C SER A 306 -3.59 1.15 -9.90
N MET A 307 -3.52 2.25 -10.65
CA MET A 307 -4.69 3.05 -11.06
C MET A 307 -4.43 3.71 -12.43
N ASN A 308 -5.47 3.81 -13.27
CA ASN A 308 -5.37 4.34 -14.62
C ASN A 308 -5.76 5.82 -14.75
N TYR A 309 -5.78 6.57 -13.65
CA TYR A 309 -6.20 7.98 -13.61
C TYR A 309 -5.35 8.80 -12.64
N SER A 310 -5.41 10.11 -12.74
CA SER A 310 -4.77 11.05 -11.82
C SER A 310 -5.76 11.55 -10.75
N VAL A 311 -5.23 12.17 -9.69
CA VAL A 311 -6.05 12.84 -8.66
C VAL A 311 -6.92 13.95 -9.28
N TYR A 312 -6.40 14.67 -10.28
CA TYR A 312 -7.17 15.68 -10.99
C TYR A 312 -8.34 15.07 -11.79
N GLU A 313 -8.10 13.98 -12.51
CA GLU A 313 -9.15 13.26 -13.26
C GLU A 313 -10.22 12.69 -12.32
N TYR A 314 -9.80 12.22 -11.13
CA TYR A 314 -10.74 11.80 -10.07
C TYR A 314 -11.64 12.97 -9.64
N ALA A 315 -11.05 14.10 -9.25
CA ALA A 315 -11.80 15.30 -8.86
C ALA A 315 -12.71 15.80 -9.98
N TYR A 316 -12.22 15.82 -11.22
CA TYR A 316 -13.01 16.22 -12.39
C TYR A 316 -14.25 15.35 -12.58
N ASN A 317 -14.11 14.03 -12.49
CA ASN A 317 -15.25 13.13 -12.67
C ASN A 317 -16.27 13.26 -11.53
N VAL A 318 -15.82 13.46 -10.30
CA VAL A 318 -16.72 13.69 -9.16
C VAL A 318 -17.55 14.96 -9.36
N VAL A 319 -16.89 16.07 -9.59
CA VAL A 319 -17.55 17.38 -9.77
C VAL A 319 -18.48 17.37 -10.98
N HIS A 320 -17.97 16.91 -12.14
CA HIS A 320 -18.72 16.96 -13.39
C HIS A 320 -19.99 16.09 -13.36
N VAL A 321 -19.94 14.89 -12.81
CA VAL A 321 -21.10 13.99 -12.76
C VAL A 321 -22.19 14.55 -11.85
N LEU A 322 -21.80 15.04 -10.66
CA LEU A 322 -22.76 15.61 -9.71
C LEU A 322 -23.34 16.92 -10.24
N GLN A 323 -22.52 17.80 -10.80
CA GLN A 323 -22.97 19.05 -11.41
C GLN A 323 -24.00 18.81 -12.53
N ALA A 324 -23.66 17.92 -13.47
CA ALA A 324 -24.56 17.65 -14.60
C ALA A 324 -25.94 17.12 -14.16
N GLU A 325 -25.99 16.31 -13.11
CA GLU A 325 -27.26 15.82 -12.58
C GLU A 325 -28.01 16.90 -11.80
N CYS A 326 -27.32 17.72 -11.01
CA CYS A 326 -27.93 18.86 -10.30
C CYS A 326 -28.52 19.87 -11.27
N ASP A 327 -27.78 20.26 -12.30
CA ASP A 327 -28.24 21.21 -13.32
C ASP A 327 -29.46 20.67 -14.09
N ARG A 328 -29.47 19.38 -14.42
CA ARG A 328 -30.61 18.72 -15.08
C ARG A 328 -31.90 18.80 -14.27
N HIS A 329 -31.81 18.68 -12.95
CA HIS A 329 -32.97 18.59 -12.07
C HIS A 329 -33.23 19.86 -11.27
N GLY A 330 -32.43 20.91 -11.47
CA GLY A 330 -32.57 22.18 -10.75
C GLY A 330 -32.34 22.03 -9.24
N THR A 331 -31.51 21.08 -8.82
CA THR A 331 -31.14 20.87 -7.42
C THR A 331 -29.82 21.59 -7.09
N PRO A 332 -29.61 22.07 -5.84
CA PRO A 332 -28.37 22.71 -5.46
C PRO A 332 -27.16 21.77 -5.61
N HIS A 333 -25.98 22.31 -5.93
CA HIS A 333 -24.75 21.57 -5.88
C HIS A 333 -24.41 21.24 -4.42
N PRO A 334 -24.22 19.97 -4.05
CA PRO A 334 -23.86 19.58 -2.68
C PRO A 334 -22.43 19.95 -2.33
N ASP A 335 -22.15 20.14 -1.06
CA ASP A 335 -20.79 20.03 -0.54
C ASP A 335 -20.28 18.60 -0.75
N LEU A 336 -18.98 18.44 -0.99
CA LEU A 336 -18.35 17.16 -1.30
C LEU A 336 -17.44 16.73 -0.16
N ILE A 337 -17.53 15.45 0.20
CA ILE A 337 -16.59 14.78 1.08
C ILE A 337 -15.99 13.59 0.34
N SER A 338 -14.70 13.32 0.51
CA SER A 338 -14.11 12.03 0.17
C SER A 338 -13.33 11.46 1.35
N GLU A 339 -13.36 10.14 1.51
CA GLU A 339 -12.65 9.39 2.56
C GLU A 339 -11.39 8.72 2.00
N SER A 340 -10.51 9.51 1.39
CA SER A 340 -9.37 9.06 0.58
C SER A 340 -8.13 8.71 1.42
N GLY A 341 -8.26 7.91 2.47
CA GLY A 341 -7.21 7.64 3.46
C GLY A 341 -5.93 7.06 2.88
N ARG A 342 -6.01 6.00 2.06
CA ARG A 342 -4.85 5.40 1.38
C ARG A 342 -4.07 6.43 0.56
N ALA A 343 -4.74 7.25 -0.22
CA ALA A 343 -4.11 8.25 -1.06
C ALA A 343 -3.42 9.36 -0.26
N LEU A 344 -3.86 9.62 0.97
CA LEU A 344 -3.23 10.58 1.87
C LEU A 344 -1.99 10.03 2.58
N THR A 345 -1.96 8.73 2.90
CA THR A 345 -0.92 8.19 3.77
C THR A 345 0.07 7.24 3.10
N ALA A 346 -0.26 6.56 2.00
CA ALA A 346 0.61 5.52 1.46
C ALA A 346 2.07 5.95 1.28
N HIS A 347 2.33 7.15 0.76
CA HIS A 347 3.67 7.60 0.37
C HIS A 347 4.55 8.07 1.53
N HIS A 348 3.99 8.34 2.73
CA HIS A 348 4.73 9.05 3.78
C HIS A 348 5.72 8.18 4.54
N SER A 349 5.65 6.86 4.46
CA SER A 349 6.55 6.01 5.23
C SER A 349 7.34 5.02 4.38
N VAL A 350 8.52 4.70 4.89
CA VAL A 350 9.47 3.74 4.35
C VAL A 350 9.97 2.86 5.49
N LEU A 351 9.87 1.54 5.34
CA LEU A 351 10.56 0.62 6.23
C LEU A 351 11.99 0.44 5.72
N VAL A 352 12.97 0.74 6.56
CA VAL A 352 14.39 0.55 6.27
C VAL A 352 14.92 -0.59 7.11
N THR A 353 15.63 -1.52 6.47
CA THR A 353 16.17 -2.70 7.12
C THR A 353 17.50 -3.14 6.50
N ASN A 354 18.21 -4.03 7.16
CA ASN A 354 19.45 -4.64 6.69
C ASN A 354 19.23 -6.08 6.25
N VAL A 355 20.07 -6.55 5.35
CA VAL A 355 20.20 -7.97 5.03
C VAL A 355 21.09 -8.60 6.09
N ILE A 356 20.62 -9.69 6.70
CA ILE A 356 21.33 -10.38 7.79
C ILE A 356 22.04 -11.64 7.31
N ASP A 357 21.53 -12.25 6.23
CA ASP A 357 22.13 -13.43 5.61
C ASP A 357 21.72 -13.51 4.14
N HIS A 358 22.49 -14.22 3.33
CA HIS A 358 22.13 -14.51 1.96
C HIS A 358 22.59 -15.92 1.55
N GLU A 359 21.78 -16.56 0.73
CA GLU A 359 22.06 -17.84 0.12
C GLU A 359 22.07 -17.66 -1.41
N ALA A 360 23.24 -17.75 -2.01
CA ALA A 360 23.38 -17.73 -3.47
C ALA A 360 23.55 -19.16 -4.02
N PRO A 361 23.04 -19.44 -5.22
CA PRO A 361 23.32 -20.70 -5.89
C PRO A 361 24.83 -20.96 -5.97
N GLU A 362 25.28 -22.14 -5.58
CA GLU A 362 26.71 -22.47 -5.52
C GLU A 362 27.42 -22.26 -6.86
N ASN A 363 28.62 -21.70 -6.83
CA ASN A 363 29.47 -21.50 -8.00
C ASN A 363 30.67 -22.46 -8.01
N ARG A 364 30.38 -23.76 -7.84
CA ARG A 364 31.42 -24.79 -7.93
C ARG A 364 31.76 -25.04 -9.39
N THR A 365 33.06 -25.38 -9.62
CA THR A 365 33.49 -25.86 -10.94
C THR A 365 33.08 -27.32 -11.06
N PRO A 366 32.22 -27.69 -12.01
CA PRO A 366 31.84 -29.08 -12.20
C PRO A 366 33.02 -29.92 -12.68
N GLN A 367 33.05 -31.17 -12.28
CA GLN A 367 34.02 -32.16 -12.75
C GLN A 367 33.38 -33.04 -13.81
N GLN A 368 34.21 -33.54 -14.74
CA GLN A 368 33.75 -34.46 -15.76
C GLN A 368 33.28 -35.78 -15.10
N PRO A 369 32.08 -36.25 -15.41
CA PRO A 369 31.59 -37.53 -14.89
C PRO A 369 32.52 -38.68 -15.26
N GLY A 370 32.76 -39.56 -14.30
CA GLY A 370 33.54 -40.80 -14.55
C GLY A 370 32.82 -41.75 -15.53
N ALA A 371 33.53 -42.64 -16.17
CA ALA A 371 32.97 -43.56 -17.18
C ALA A 371 31.80 -44.43 -16.68
N THR A 372 31.68 -44.60 -15.37
CA THR A 372 30.62 -45.40 -14.73
C THR A 372 29.48 -44.52 -14.16
N ALA A 373 29.52 -43.21 -14.33
CA ALA A 373 28.49 -42.31 -13.88
C ALA A 373 27.18 -42.57 -14.65
N SER A 374 26.07 -42.15 -14.05
CA SER A 374 24.73 -42.32 -14.64
C SER A 374 24.54 -41.55 -15.94
N ALA A 375 23.64 -42.02 -16.78
CA ALA A 375 23.36 -41.38 -18.06
C ALA A 375 22.96 -39.89 -17.93
N PRO A 376 22.08 -39.45 -17.00
CA PRO A 376 21.74 -38.05 -16.85
C PRO A 376 22.93 -37.13 -16.52
N LEU A 377 23.95 -37.62 -15.79
CA LEU A 377 25.15 -36.83 -15.54
C LEU A 377 25.97 -36.62 -16.83
N HIS A 378 26.07 -37.65 -17.68
CA HIS A 378 26.71 -37.51 -18.98
C HIS A 378 25.94 -36.60 -19.92
N ASP A 379 24.62 -36.61 -19.86
CA ASP A 379 23.79 -35.72 -20.64
C ASP A 379 24.00 -34.25 -20.23
N LEU A 380 23.96 -33.93 -18.91
CA LEU A 380 24.28 -32.61 -18.39
C LEU A 380 25.71 -32.14 -18.76
N TRP A 381 26.68 -33.05 -18.73
CA TRP A 381 28.05 -32.71 -19.13
C TRP A 381 28.13 -32.35 -20.61
N ARG A 382 27.49 -33.14 -21.49
CA ARG A 382 27.40 -32.85 -22.94
C ARG A 382 26.73 -31.53 -23.25
N ASP A 383 25.68 -31.19 -22.51
CA ASP A 383 25.01 -29.90 -22.61
C ASP A 383 25.92 -28.75 -22.18
N LEU A 384 26.69 -28.94 -21.10
CA LEU A 384 27.71 -28.00 -20.66
C LEU A 384 28.81 -27.79 -21.73
N GLU A 385 29.32 -28.85 -22.34
CA GLU A 385 30.29 -28.76 -23.44
C GLU A 385 29.69 -28.01 -24.63
N SER A 386 28.43 -28.28 -24.97
CA SER A 386 27.73 -27.56 -26.04
C SER A 386 27.61 -26.07 -25.77
N LEU A 387 27.36 -25.67 -24.52
CA LEU A 387 27.30 -24.25 -24.12
C LEU A 387 28.66 -23.54 -24.12
N GLN A 388 29.75 -24.29 -24.00
CA GLN A 388 31.11 -23.77 -24.06
C GLN A 388 31.66 -23.70 -25.50
N ASP A 389 31.07 -24.45 -26.42
CA ASP A 389 31.43 -24.42 -27.84
C ASP A 389 30.72 -23.28 -28.57
N THR A 390 31.45 -22.26 -28.98
CA THR A 390 30.93 -21.11 -29.73
C THR A 390 30.39 -21.47 -31.11
N ASN A 391 30.67 -22.65 -31.63
CA ASN A 391 30.25 -23.16 -32.93
C ASN A 391 29.17 -24.23 -32.84
N THR A 392 28.57 -24.44 -31.67
CA THR A 392 27.51 -25.44 -31.49
C THR A 392 26.35 -25.18 -32.46
N PRO A 393 25.86 -26.18 -33.20
CA PRO A 393 24.69 -26.02 -34.07
C PRO A 393 23.37 -26.03 -33.29
N ARG A 394 23.39 -26.38 -31.99
CA ARG A 394 22.20 -26.50 -31.16
C ARG A 394 21.72 -25.12 -30.69
N SER A 395 20.41 -24.92 -30.67
CA SER A 395 19.83 -23.69 -30.14
C SER A 395 19.91 -23.66 -28.59
N LEU A 396 20.08 -22.46 -28.02
CA LEU A 396 20.09 -22.29 -26.57
C LEU A 396 18.80 -22.77 -25.90
N ALA A 397 17.65 -22.61 -26.58
CA ALA A 397 16.37 -23.10 -26.09
C ALA A 397 16.31 -24.64 -26.04
N GLU A 398 16.85 -25.31 -27.06
CA GLU A 398 16.97 -26.78 -27.06
C GLU A 398 17.83 -27.26 -25.91
N ILE A 399 19.02 -26.70 -25.74
CA ILE A 399 19.92 -27.04 -24.65
C ILE A 399 19.26 -26.81 -23.28
N TYR A 400 18.51 -25.68 -23.13
CA TYR A 400 17.77 -25.40 -21.90
C TYR A 400 16.78 -26.53 -21.55
N HIS A 401 15.99 -26.97 -22.50
CA HIS A 401 15.01 -28.04 -22.27
C HIS A 401 15.68 -29.39 -21.97
N ASP A 402 16.81 -29.70 -22.62
CA ASP A 402 17.57 -30.92 -22.35
C ASP A 402 18.16 -30.90 -20.93
N VAL A 403 18.72 -29.76 -20.49
CA VAL A 403 19.22 -29.55 -19.12
C VAL A 403 18.12 -29.76 -18.08
N LEU A 404 16.92 -29.22 -18.32
CA LEU A 404 15.77 -29.43 -17.45
C LEU A 404 15.36 -30.89 -17.37
N HIS A 405 15.31 -31.57 -18.53
CA HIS A 405 14.91 -32.98 -18.62
C HIS A 405 15.92 -33.88 -17.88
N ALA A 406 17.22 -33.70 -18.13
CA ALA A 406 18.27 -34.45 -17.47
C ALA A 406 18.22 -34.28 -15.94
N MET A 407 17.96 -33.05 -15.44
CA MET A 407 17.83 -32.83 -13.99
C MET A 407 16.56 -33.47 -13.40
N ALA A 408 15.46 -33.50 -14.13
CA ALA A 408 14.25 -34.21 -13.73
C ALA A 408 14.50 -35.72 -13.61
N ASP A 409 15.26 -36.31 -14.55
CA ASP A 409 15.67 -37.71 -14.50
C ASP A 409 16.60 -38.00 -13.29
N VAL A 410 17.54 -37.11 -12.97
CA VAL A 410 18.36 -37.18 -11.75
C VAL A 410 17.48 -37.28 -10.50
N HIS A 411 16.49 -36.41 -10.38
CA HIS A 411 15.57 -36.40 -9.23
C HIS A 411 14.77 -37.70 -9.14
N ALA A 412 14.23 -38.19 -10.26
CA ALA A 412 13.49 -39.44 -10.31
C ALA A 412 14.36 -40.65 -9.94
N GLN A 413 15.55 -40.75 -10.52
CA GLN A 413 16.49 -41.89 -10.25
C GLN A 413 17.01 -41.85 -8.81
N PHE A 414 17.28 -40.67 -8.24
CA PHE A 414 17.65 -40.53 -6.84
C PHE A 414 16.49 -40.95 -5.91
N ALA A 415 15.27 -40.54 -6.18
CA ALA A 415 14.10 -40.92 -5.39
C ALA A 415 13.84 -42.43 -5.41
N HIS A 416 14.21 -43.12 -6.49
CA HIS A 416 14.12 -44.58 -6.62
C HIS A 416 15.38 -45.35 -6.09
N GLY A 417 16.34 -44.63 -5.51
CA GLY A 417 17.56 -45.24 -4.95
C GLY A 417 18.54 -45.76 -6.01
N VAL A 418 18.45 -45.27 -7.24
CA VAL A 418 19.37 -45.62 -8.34
C VAL A 418 20.65 -44.79 -8.27
N LEU A 419 20.53 -43.50 -7.95
CA LEU A 419 21.66 -42.58 -7.81
C LEU A 419 22.07 -42.42 -6.35
N SER A 420 23.38 -42.26 -6.15
CA SER A 420 23.96 -41.86 -4.86
C SER A 420 23.73 -40.36 -4.60
N LEU A 421 23.85 -39.94 -3.35
CA LEU A 421 23.81 -38.53 -2.97
C LEU A 421 24.94 -37.72 -3.64
N GLN A 422 26.11 -38.33 -3.84
CA GLN A 422 27.23 -37.69 -4.54
C GLN A 422 26.90 -37.41 -6.00
N GLU A 423 26.31 -38.37 -6.73
CA GLU A 423 25.93 -38.17 -8.13
C GLU A 423 24.84 -37.09 -8.26
N ARG A 424 23.91 -37.04 -7.31
CA ARG A 424 22.90 -35.95 -7.26
C ARG A 424 23.58 -34.60 -7.05
N ALA A 425 24.53 -34.47 -6.12
CA ALA A 425 25.25 -33.22 -5.86
C ALA A 425 26.08 -32.77 -7.08
N ASP A 426 26.75 -33.73 -7.77
CA ASP A 426 27.49 -33.44 -8.99
C ASP A 426 26.57 -32.97 -10.12
N ALA A 427 25.37 -33.57 -10.25
CA ALA A 427 24.35 -33.14 -11.20
C ALA A 427 23.81 -31.73 -10.91
N GLU A 428 23.53 -31.41 -9.64
CA GLU A 428 23.09 -30.06 -9.22
C GLU A 428 24.17 -29.01 -9.54
N THR A 429 25.45 -29.34 -9.40
CA THR A 429 26.58 -28.47 -9.78
C THR A 429 26.64 -28.25 -11.29
N LEU A 430 26.49 -29.31 -12.10
CA LEU A 430 26.45 -29.24 -13.56
C LEU A 430 25.24 -28.40 -14.04
N TYR A 431 24.07 -28.70 -13.49
CA TYR A 431 22.83 -28.00 -13.79
C TYR A 431 22.95 -26.50 -13.53
N THR A 432 23.43 -26.10 -12.35
CA THR A 432 23.61 -24.69 -12.00
C THR A 432 24.58 -24.00 -12.95
N ARG A 433 25.67 -24.68 -13.34
CA ARG A 433 26.63 -24.13 -14.31
C ARG A 433 26.02 -23.96 -15.70
N CYS A 434 25.23 -24.94 -16.18
CA CYS A 434 24.50 -24.82 -17.45
C CYS A 434 23.51 -23.63 -17.41
N CYS A 435 22.73 -23.52 -16.34
CA CYS A 435 21.77 -22.43 -16.17
C CYS A 435 22.45 -21.03 -16.23
N ARG A 436 23.62 -20.88 -15.59
CA ARG A 436 24.38 -19.60 -15.65
C ARG A 436 24.86 -19.29 -17.05
N LEU A 437 25.46 -20.26 -17.76
CA LEU A 437 25.93 -20.04 -19.12
C LEU A 437 24.78 -19.75 -20.08
N LEU A 438 23.64 -20.42 -19.94
CA LEU A 438 22.44 -20.13 -20.69
C LEU A 438 21.98 -18.68 -20.43
N ARG A 439 21.89 -18.29 -19.15
CA ARG A 439 21.45 -16.94 -18.76
C ARG A 439 22.34 -15.86 -19.37
N ASP A 440 23.67 -16.08 -19.41
CA ASP A 440 24.67 -15.13 -19.96
C ASP A 440 24.62 -15.04 -21.50
N GLN A 441 24.20 -16.10 -22.20
CA GLN A 441 24.18 -16.19 -23.66
C GLN A 441 22.83 -15.83 -24.28
N LEU A 442 21.74 -15.90 -23.50
CA LEU A 442 20.40 -15.58 -23.99
C LEU A 442 20.21 -14.08 -24.20
N ASP A 443 19.60 -13.71 -25.32
CA ASP A 443 19.32 -12.32 -25.67
C ASP A 443 17.90 -11.92 -25.27
N SER A 444 17.77 -10.97 -24.35
CA SER A 444 16.50 -10.44 -23.86
C SER A 444 15.67 -9.70 -24.94
N SER A 445 16.30 -9.28 -26.04
CA SER A 445 15.59 -8.69 -27.17
C SER A 445 14.84 -9.73 -28.01
N ASN A 446 15.25 -11.00 -27.93
CA ASN A 446 14.60 -12.12 -28.60
C ASN A 446 13.39 -12.60 -27.80
N ARG A 447 12.20 -12.47 -28.38
CA ARG A 447 10.94 -12.88 -27.73
C ARG A 447 10.93 -14.34 -27.28
N ALA A 448 11.55 -15.25 -28.04
CA ALA A 448 11.63 -16.67 -27.70
C ALA A 448 12.52 -16.97 -26.49
N HIS A 449 13.40 -16.05 -26.14
CA HIS A 449 14.31 -16.20 -25.00
C HIS A 449 13.75 -15.62 -23.70
N ARG A 450 12.72 -14.76 -23.74
CA ARG A 450 12.25 -14.02 -22.55
C ARG A 450 11.74 -14.96 -21.47
N GLU A 451 10.88 -15.90 -21.83
CA GLU A 451 10.33 -16.87 -20.88
C GLU A 451 11.44 -17.70 -20.20
N ILE A 452 12.44 -18.12 -20.99
CA ILE A 452 13.59 -18.87 -20.46
C ILE A 452 14.45 -17.99 -19.55
N ILE A 453 14.65 -16.72 -19.90
CA ILE A 453 15.39 -15.76 -19.06
C ILE A 453 14.67 -15.56 -17.74
N ASP A 454 13.35 -15.41 -17.75
CA ASP A 454 12.55 -15.21 -16.55
C ASP A 454 12.64 -16.44 -15.63
N GLU A 455 12.49 -17.66 -16.18
CA GLU A 455 12.69 -18.90 -15.41
C GLU A 455 14.11 -19.04 -14.86
N LEU A 456 15.15 -18.67 -15.65
CA LEU A 456 16.54 -18.71 -15.20
C LEU A 456 16.82 -17.65 -14.13
N ASN A 457 16.21 -16.47 -14.23
CA ASN A 457 16.30 -15.46 -13.17
C ASN A 457 15.75 -15.99 -11.84
N GLU A 458 14.62 -16.70 -11.85
CA GLU A 458 14.08 -17.35 -10.64
C GLU A 458 14.99 -18.45 -10.10
N LYS A 459 15.46 -19.36 -10.98
CA LYS A 459 16.30 -20.50 -10.59
C LYS A 459 17.67 -20.08 -10.03
N LEU A 460 18.20 -18.98 -10.52
CA LEU A 460 19.51 -18.43 -10.13
C LEU A 460 19.39 -17.28 -9.11
N ALA A 461 18.17 -16.92 -8.68
CA ALA A 461 17.99 -15.89 -7.69
C ALA A 461 18.64 -16.25 -6.35
N GLU A 462 19.28 -15.26 -5.76
CA GLU A 462 19.78 -15.34 -4.39
C GLU A 462 18.60 -15.23 -3.42
N LYS A 463 18.65 -15.89 -2.27
CA LYS A 463 17.73 -15.63 -1.17
C LYS A 463 18.36 -14.63 -0.24
N LEU A 464 17.71 -13.49 -0.04
CA LEU A 464 18.11 -12.49 0.94
C LEU A 464 17.25 -12.63 2.19
N PHE A 465 17.84 -12.95 3.31
CA PHE A 465 17.18 -12.92 4.60
C PHE A 465 17.29 -11.52 5.18
N VAL A 466 16.13 -10.84 5.22
CA VAL A 466 16.02 -9.43 5.58
C VAL A 466 15.47 -9.32 7.00
N ASN A 467 16.08 -8.47 7.82
CA ASN A 467 15.80 -8.34 9.25
C ASN A 467 14.44 -7.67 9.53
N PHE A 468 13.34 -8.37 9.27
CA PHE A 468 11.97 -7.95 9.63
C PHE A 468 11.02 -9.14 9.59
N SER A 469 9.84 -9.03 10.18
CA SER A 469 8.72 -9.95 9.96
C SER A 469 7.77 -9.37 8.92
N LEU A 470 7.48 -10.14 7.87
CA LEU A 470 6.52 -9.75 6.84
C LEU A 470 5.13 -9.55 7.44
N PHE A 471 4.71 -10.46 8.32
CA PHE A 471 3.40 -10.46 8.95
C PHE A 471 3.18 -9.25 9.85
N GLN A 472 4.25 -8.77 10.51
CA GLN A 472 4.18 -7.59 11.35
C GLN A 472 4.28 -6.29 10.54
N SER A 473 5.22 -6.19 9.58
CA SER A 473 5.57 -4.92 8.94
C SER A 473 4.91 -4.70 7.59
N LEU A 474 4.56 -5.76 6.85
CA LEU A 474 3.93 -5.72 5.52
C LEU A 474 2.81 -6.77 5.39
N PRO A 475 1.83 -6.79 6.31
CA PRO A 475 0.82 -7.84 6.36
C PRO A 475 -0.02 -7.95 5.07
N ASP A 476 -0.21 -6.85 4.33
CA ASP A 476 -0.99 -6.86 3.11
C ASP A 476 -0.29 -7.62 1.96
N VAL A 477 1.03 -7.82 2.00
CA VAL A 477 1.73 -8.70 1.03
C VAL A 477 1.18 -10.11 1.14
N TRP A 478 1.12 -10.63 2.37
CA TRP A 478 0.60 -11.96 2.67
C TRP A 478 -0.93 -12.02 2.60
N GLY A 479 -1.61 -11.01 3.16
CA GLY A 479 -3.07 -11.05 3.36
C GLY A 479 -3.89 -10.85 2.08
N ILE A 480 -3.38 -10.05 1.13
CA ILE A 480 -4.15 -9.65 -0.06
C ILE A 480 -3.30 -9.53 -1.35
N ASP A 481 -2.12 -10.12 -1.39
CA ASP A 481 -1.19 -10.02 -2.52
C ASP A 481 -0.85 -8.57 -2.92
N GLN A 482 -0.78 -7.66 -1.93
CA GLN A 482 -0.40 -6.26 -2.16
C GLN A 482 1.07 -6.18 -2.57
N ILE A 483 1.33 -5.48 -3.66
CA ILE A 483 2.69 -5.19 -4.11
C ILE A 483 3.14 -3.86 -3.50
N PHE A 484 4.36 -3.83 -2.95
CA PHE A 484 5.04 -2.62 -2.53
C PHE A 484 6.32 -2.43 -3.34
N PRO A 485 6.70 -1.19 -3.69
CA PRO A 485 8.02 -0.94 -4.26
C PRO A 485 9.12 -1.29 -3.26
N VAL A 486 10.07 -2.11 -3.69
CA VAL A 486 11.21 -2.56 -2.89
C VAL A 486 12.48 -2.32 -3.69
N MET A 487 13.50 -1.75 -3.07
CA MET A 487 14.83 -1.61 -3.68
C MET A 487 15.91 -1.39 -2.62
N PRO A 488 17.18 -1.65 -2.94
CA PRO A 488 18.30 -1.17 -2.14
C PRO A 488 18.25 0.36 -2.01
N ILE A 489 18.67 0.88 -0.85
CA ILE A 489 18.74 2.33 -0.66
C ILE A 489 20.13 2.91 -0.95
N ASN A 490 21.12 2.06 -1.16
CA ASN A 490 22.51 2.43 -1.49
C ASN A 490 23.07 1.52 -2.61
N GLY A 491 24.18 1.94 -3.22
CA GLY A 491 24.87 1.17 -4.26
C GLY A 491 24.18 1.16 -5.63
N LEU A 492 23.19 2.00 -5.86
CA LEU A 492 22.41 2.07 -7.10
C LEU A 492 23.14 2.75 -8.28
N ASP A 493 24.38 3.17 -8.07
CA ASP A 493 25.34 3.64 -9.10
C ASP A 493 26.07 2.49 -9.79
N ARG A 494 25.99 1.28 -9.24
CA ARG A 494 26.65 0.06 -9.73
C ARG A 494 25.76 -0.72 -10.71
N PRO A 495 26.36 -1.63 -11.51
CA PRO A 495 25.57 -2.54 -12.33
C PRO A 495 24.60 -3.36 -11.52
N LEU A 496 23.34 -3.45 -11.98
CA LEU A 496 22.25 -4.20 -11.35
C LEU A 496 22.16 -5.58 -12.01
N ASN A 497 23.19 -6.40 -11.85
CA ASN A 497 23.37 -7.68 -12.54
C ASN A 497 23.09 -8.92 -11.68
N ARG A 498 22.77 -8.74 -10.39
CA ARG A 498 22.33 -9.79 -9.48
C ARG A 498 20.82 -9.82 -9.40
N ARG A 499 20.26 -10.96 -9.04
CA ARG A 499 18.81 -11.15 -8.82
C ARG A 499 18.58 -11.87 -7.50
N ALA A 500 17.58 -11.45 -6.75
CA ALA A 500 17.24 -12.06 -5.47
C ALA A 500 15.74 -12.18 -5.24
N VAL A 501 15.39 -13.02 -4.27
CA VAL A 501 14.07 -13.13 -3.65
C VAL A 501 14.23 -12.83 -2.17
N ILE A 502 13.37 -11.98 -1.62
CA ILE A 502 13.40 -11.58 -0.21
C ILE A 502 12.67 -12.62 0.64
N GLN A 503 13.34 -13.05 1.70
CA GLN A 503 12.82 -13.87 2.78
C GLN A 503 12.83 -13.03 4.06
N ASP A 504 11.79 -13.15 4.89
CA ASP A 504 11.78 -12.56 6.23
C ASP A 504 12.50 -13.46 7.26
N ILE A 505 12.47 -13.07 8.53
CA ILE A 505 13.13 -13.82 9.62
C ILE A 505 12.17 -14.77 10.35
N THR A 506 10.93 -14.90 9.93
CA THR A 506 9.99 -15.86 10.53
C THR A 506 10.29 -17.28 10.07
N CYS A 507 9.80 -18.28 10.79
CA CYS A 507 9.94 -19.67 10.36
C CYS A 507 8.89 -20.10 9.33
N ASP A 508 7.99 -19.20 8.94
CA ASP A 508 6.90 -19.49 8.01
C ASP A 508 7.36 -19.35 6.56
N SER A 509 6.99 -20.31 5.72
CA SER A 509 7.32 -20.29 4.29
C SER A 509 6.61 -19.17 3.51
N ASP A 510 5.53 -18.58 4.07
CA ASP A 510 4.83 -17.43 3.50
C ASP A 510 5.52 -16.10 3.82
N GLY A 511 6.54 -16.10 4.71
CA GLY A 511 7.36 -14.94 5.04
C GLY A 511 8.33 -14.54 3.91
N ARG A 512 7.81 -14.32 2.69
CA ARG A 512 8.60 -13.99 1.50
C ARG A 512 7.91 -12.95 0.63
N ILE A 513 8.71 -12.26 -0.18
CA ILE A 513 8.21 -11.41 -1.26
C ILE A 513 8.66 -12.03 -2.57
N ASP A 514 7.73 -12.36 -3.44
CA ASP A 514 7.95 -13.02 -4.73
C ASP A 514 7.43 -12.20 -5.93
N ARG A 515 7.03 -10.94 -5.70
CA ARG A 515 6.61 -10.01 -6.74
C ARG A 515 7.17 -8.62 -6.48
N TYR A 516 7.89 -8.11 -7.46
CA TYR A 516 8.64 -6.85 -7.38
C TYR A 516 8.25 -5.91 -8.51
N VAL A 517 8.23 -4.61 -8.23
CA VAL A 517 8.03 -3.58 -9.25
C VAL A 517 9.28 -3.49 -10.11
N ASP A 518 9.11 -3.54 -11.42
CA ASP A 518 10.15 -3.41 -12.44
C ASP A 518 9.77 -2.37 -13.49
N GLY A 519 10.73 -1.95 -14.31
CA GLY A 519 10.52 -0.97 -15.37
C GLY A 519 9.47 -1.34 -16.44
N GLN A 520 9.06 -2.61 -16.50
CA GLN A 520 8.05 -3.11 -17.44
C GLN A 520 6.77 -3.63 -16.77
N GLY A 521 6.68 -3.58 -15.43
CA GLY A 521 5.53 -4.05 -14.68
C GLY A 521 5.92 -4.70 -13.36
N THR A 522 5.72 -6.00 -13.23
CA THR A 522 6.10 -6.78 -12.04
C THR A 522 6.90 -8.00 -12.44
N GLU A 523 7.93 -8.29 -11.67
CA GLU A 523 8.85 -9.40 -11.84
C GLU A 523 8.84 -10.32 -10.61
N THR A 524 9.27 -11.56 -10.78
CA THR A 524 9.38 -12.54 -9.69
C THR A 524 10.68 -12.43 -8.90
N THR A 525 11.64 -11.65 -9.39
CA THR A 525 12.94 -11.44 -8.75
C THR A 525 13.32 -9.98 -8.72
N LEU A 526 14.01 -9.57 -7.64
CA LEU A 526 14.49 -8.22 -7.42
C LEU A 526 15.90 -8.04 -8.03
N PRO A 527 16.13 -7.06 -8.90
CA PRO A 527 17.48 -6.67 -9.31
C PRO A 527 18.29 -6.13 -8.13
N LEU A 528 19.56 -6.48 -8.05
CA LEU A 528 20.47 -6.01 -7.01
C LEU A 528 21.77 -5.47 -7.60
N PRO A 529 22.39 -4.46 -6.95
CA PRO A 529 23.70 -3.98 -7.33
C PRO A 529 24.80 -5.01 -7.03
N GLU A 530 25.90 -4.90 -7.74
CA GLU A 530 27.12 -5.65 -7.40
C GLU A 530 27.54 -5.40 -5.94
N GLU A 531 27.99 -6.45 -5.27
CA GLU A 531 28.48 -6.33 -3.89
C GLU A 531 29.78 -5.53 -3.82
N ARG A 532 29.91 -4.78 -2.75
CA ARG A 532 31.15 -4.12 -2.37
C ARG A 532 31.53 -4.59 -0.96
N SER A 533 32.71 -5.17 -0.85
CA SER A 533 33.20 -5.68 0.44
C SER A 533 33.19 -4.60 1.51
N GLY A 534 32.60 -4.90 2.66
CA GLY A 534 32.51 -4.01 3.81
C GLY A 534 31.38 -2.96 3.75
N GLU A 535 30.56 -2.95 2.70
CA GLU A 535 29.38 -2.08 2.62
C GLU A 535 28.11 -2.92 2.86
N PRO A 536 27.34 -2.65 3.92
CA PRO A 536 26.11 -3.37 4.17
C PRO A 536 25.05 -3.05 3.12
N LEU A 537 24.34 -4.06 2.66
CA LEU A 537 23.17 -3.89 1.80
C LEU A 537 21.99 -3.48 2.67
N LEU A 538 21.50 -2.26 2.45
CA LEU A 538 20.32 -1.74 3.12
C LEU A 538 19.13 -1.76 2.15
N MET A 539 17.99 -2.22 2.64
CA MET A 539 16.76 -2.35 1.85
C MET A 539 15.73 -1.33 2.30
N GLY A 540 15.02 -0.74 1.34
CA GLY A 540 13.86 0.11 1.57
C GLY A 540 12.59 -0.53 1.01
N PHE A 541 11.53 -0.55 1.84
CA PHE A 541 10.18 -0.92 1.43
C PHE A 541 9.35 0.35 1.47
N PHE A 542 8.90 0.79 0.31
CA PHE A 542 8.30 2.10 0.12
C PHE A 542 6.77 2.04 0.11
N MET A 543 6.13 3.19 0.35
CA MET A 543 4.68 3.35 0.31
C MET A 543 3.93 2.52 1.36
N THR A 544 4.54 2.30 2.51
CA THR A 544 4.02 1.47 3.61
C THR A 544 3.07 2.22 4.56
N GLY A 545 2.79 3.51 4.31
CA GLY A 545 2.09 4.39 5.23
C GLY A 545 0.59 4.10 5.41
N ALA A 546 -0.02 3.28 4.55
CA ALA A 546 -1.42 2.92 4.63
C ALA A 546 -1.57 1.47 5.10
N TYR A 547 -2.27 1.25 6.20
CA TYR A 547 -2.67 -0.03 6.81
C TYR A 547 -1.55 -0.83 7.47
N GLN A 548 -0.31 -0.81 6.98
CA GLN A 548 0.72 -1.78 7.39
C GLN A 548 1.05 -1.71 8.89
N GLU A 549 1.17 -0.52 9.47
CA GLU A 549 1.43 -0.36 10.90
C GLU A 549 0.29 -0.83 11.80
N ILE A 550 -0.92 -0.90 11.29
CA ILE A 550 -2.14 -1.11 12.08
C ILE A 550 -2.65 -2.55 11.96
N LEU A 551 -2.41 -3.19 10.83
CA LEU A 551 -2.84 -4.57 10.55
C LEU A 551 -1.77 -5.63 10.84
N GLY A 552 -0.59 -5.21 11.33
CA GLY A 552 0.52 -6.11 11.64
C GLY A 552 0.12 -7.21 12.63
N ASP A 553 0.61 -8.42 12.41
CA ASP A 553 0.39 -9.58 13.26
C ASP A 553 1.70 -10.07 13.88
N MET A 554 1.66 -10.47 15.14
CA MET A 554 2.84 -10.94 15.90
C MET A 554 3.16 -12.42 15.61
N HIS A 555 3.15 -12.84 14.36
CA HIS A 555 3.57 -14.20 13.99
C HIS A 555 4.98 -14.49 14.51
N ASN A 556 5.20 -15.65 15.11
CA ASN A 556 6.43 -16.02 15.83
C ASN A 556 6.85 -15.03 16.95
N LEU A 557 5.92 -14.23 17.47
CA LEU A 557 6.15 -13.20 18.48
C LEU A 557 7.13 -12.10 18.05
N PHE A 558 7.22 -11.82 16.75
CA PHE A 558 7.85 -10.59 16.25
C PHE A 558 6.84 -9.45 16.41
N GLY A 559 7.16 -8.50 17.28
CA GLY A 559 6.34 -7.32 17.54
C GLY A 559 6.73 -6.11 16.69
N ASP A 560 6.22 -4.94 17.08
CA ASP A 560 6.44 -3.68 16.36
C ASP A 560 7.93 -3.31 16.25
N THR A 561 8.31 -2.77 15.10
CA THR A 561 9.66 -2.26 14.83
C THR A 561 9.83 -0.87 15.45
N HIS A 562 11.08 -0.39 15.55
CA HIS A 562 11.33 1.02 15.87
C HIS A 562 10.70 1.92 14.81
N SER A 563 10.23 3.10 15.22
CA SER A 563 9.75 4.12 14.29
C SER A 563 10.20 5.52 14.67
N VAL A 564 10.42 6.37 13.66
CA VAL A 564 10.79 7.77 13.79
C VAL A 564 10.01 8.64 12.82
N ASP A 565 9.74 9.88 13.22
CA ASP A 565 9.20 10.89 12.33
C ASP A 565 10.30 11.86 11.91
N VAL A 566 10.35 12.19 10.64
CA VAL A 566 11.32 13.09 10.05
C VAL A 566 10.59 14.26 9.41
N ARG A 567 11.02 15.48 9.73
CA ARG A 567 10.45 16.73 9.22
C ARG A 567 11.55 17.58 8.61
N LEU A 568 11.25 18.27 7.52
CA LEU A 568 12.13 19.29 6.96
C LEU A 568 12.16 20.53 7.87
N THR A 569 13.36 21.13 8.01
CA THR A 569 13.50 22.43 8.66
C THR A 569 13.45 23.58 7.65
N PRO A 570 13.04 24.79 8.06
CA PRO A 570 12.99 25.95 7.17
C PRO A 570 14.35 26.28 6.52
N GLU A 571 15.45 25.90 7.16
CA GLU A 571 16.83 26.12 6.69
C GLU A 571 17.27 25.09 5.63
N GLY A 572 16.40 24.12 5.28
CA GLY A 572 16.66 23.09 4.25
C GLY A 572 17.34 21.83 4.78
N GLY A 573 17.48 21.69 6.11
CA GLY A 573 17.85 20.44 6.78
C GLY A 573 16.63 19.61 7.16
N TYR A 574 16.82 18.68 8.11
CA TYR A 574 15.72 17.91 8.70
C TYR A 574 15.95 17.71 10.20
N GLU A 575 14.86 17.49 10.91
CA GLU A 575 14.85 17.08 12.32
C GLU A 575 14.23 15.69 12.45
N ILE A 576 14.71 14.95 13.45
CA ILE A 576 14.21 13.62 13.79
C ILE A 576 13.51 13.74 15.14
N SER A 577 12.25 13.31 15.22
CA SER A 577 11.53 13.25 16.49
C SER A 577 12.10 12.17 17.41
N ALA A 578 11.73 12.22 18.70
CA ALA A 578 12.05 11.14 19.62
C ALA A 578 11.51 9.79 19.08
N PRO A 579 12.37 8.77 19.00
CA PRO A 579 11.98 7.48 18.44
C PRO A 579 10.93 6.79 19.32
N ILE A 580 9.99 6.13 18.67
CA ILE A 580 9.10 5.17 19.33
C ILE A 580 9.82 3.83 19.30
N THR A 581 10.14 3.31 20.47
CA THR A 581 10.83 2.04 20.61
C THR A 581 9.90 0.89 20.22
N GLY A 582 10.37 0.00 19.38
CA GLY A 582 9.68 -1.25 19.03
C GLY A 582 9.49 -2.18 20.23
N ASP A 583 8.83 -3.29 19.99
CA ASP A 583 8.52 -4.25 21.05
C ASP A 583 9.76 -5.02 21.51
N THR A 584 9.89 -5.17 22.80
CA THR A 584 10.90 -6.06 23.40
C THR A 584 10.35 -7.47 23.55
N VAL A 585 11.23 -8.48 23.68
CA VAL A 585 10.83 -9.85 23.96
C VAL A 585 9.92 -9.95 25.20
N ALA A 586 10.23 -9.20 26.26
CA ALA A 586 9.41 -9.17 27.46
C ALA A 586 8.00 -8.59 27.21
N LYS A 587 7.88 -7.58 26.33
CA LYS A 587 6.59 -6.96 26.00
C LYS A 587 5.70 -7.93 25.21
N VAL A 588 6.22 -8.58 24.18
CA VAL A 588 5.43 -9.54 23.39
C VAL A 588 5.08 -10.80 24.18
N LEU A 589 5.96 -11.26 25.08
CA LEU A 589 5.64 -12.37 25.99
C LEU A 589 4.47 -12.02 26.90
N ARG A 590 4.46 -10.84 27.52
CA ARG A 590 3.32 -10.40 28.34
C ARG A 590 2.02 -10.27 27.53
N TYR A 591 2.11 -9.83 26.29
CA TYR A 591 0.93 -9.73 25.43
C TYR A 591 0.23 -11.09 25.23
N VAL A 592 0.98 -12.19 25.18
CA VAL A 592 0.46 -13.56 25.09
C VAL A 592 0.42 -14.28 26.45
N ASN A 593 0.39 -13.51 27.54
CA ASN A 593 0.20 -13.96 28.92
C ASN A 593 1.34 -14.83 29.51
N PHE A 594 2.57 -14.71 29.01
CA PHE A 594 3.75 -15.18 29.71
C PHE A 594 4.32 -14.06 30.59
N GLU A 595 4.66 -14.39 31.84
CA GLU A 595 5.35 -13.47 32.73
C GLU A 595 6.86 -13.70 32.60
N PRO A 596 7.64 -12.76 32.06
CA PRO A 596 9.07 -12.94 31.86
C PRO A 596 9.85 -13.28 33.14
N GLU A 597 9.43 -12.73 34.26
CA GLU A 597 10.03 -12.99 35.58
C GLU A 597 9.84 -14.47 35.99
N ALA A 598 8.63 -15.05 35.76
CA ALA A 598 8.37 -16.44 36.03
C ALA A 598 9.16 -17.39 35.10
N LEU A 599 9.38 -16.97 33.84
CA LEU A 599 10.22 -17.72 32.91
C LEU A 599 11.68 -17.73 33.38
N MET A 600 12.20 -16.60 33.86
CA MET A 600 13.58 -16.50 34.39
C MET A 600 13.77 -17.38 35.65
N GLU A 601 12.75 -17.51 36.49
CA GLU A 601 12.78 -18.43 37.66
C GLU A 601 12.79 -19.90 37.25
N ALA A 602 12.20 -20.23 36.09
CA ALA A 602 12.13 -21.59 35.58
C ALA A 602 13.45 -22.09 34.95
N TYR A 603 14.34 -21.18 34.53
CA TYR A 603 15.67 -21.49 33.98
C TYR A 603 16.69 -21.72 35.09
#